data_6dd9bb516872556501743c3f52c4185c
#
_entry.id   6dd9bb516872556501743c3f52c4185c
#
_cell.length_a   1.000
_cell.length_b   1.000
_cell.length_c   1.000
_cell.angle_alpha   90.00
_cell.angle_beta   90.00
_cell.angle_gamma   90.00
#
_symmetry.space_group_name_H-M   'P 1'
#
loop_
_entity.id
_entity.type
_entity.pdbx_description
1 polymer ?
#
loop_
_entity_poly.entity_id
_entity_poly.type
_entity_poly.pdbx_seq_one_letter_code
_entity_poly.pdbx_strand_id
1 'polypeptide(L)'
;MPASQKIFDVPQGYRPAPGDPLLDFLGKNRGVSVAVSLAALRRLDTLVVQLLLVAAQDWRRRGLAFSVTSVRPDLEETLRQLGVTADLLPCEAAA
;
A
#
# COMPACT_ATOMS: atom_id res chain seq x y z
N MET A 1 11.42 20.71 6.58
CA MET A 1 11.78 19.52 5.81
C MET A 1 10.85 18.38 6.17
N PRO A 2 10.11 17.87 5.23
CA PRO A 2 9.23 16.76 5.55
C PRO A 2 10.05 15.55 5.97
N ALA A 3 9.45 14.75 6.81
CA ALA A 3 10.06 13.49 7.19
C ALA A 3 10.30 12.64 5.94
N SER A 4 11.40 11.92 5.94
CA SER A 4 11.70 11.02 4.84
C SER A 4 10.61 9.97 4.74
N GLN A 5 9.99 9.89 3.58
CA GLN A 5 9.03 8.85 3.29
C GLN A 5 9.68 7.84 2.36
N LYS A 6 9.65 6.59 2.72
CA LYS A 6 10.17 5.52 1.87
C LYS A 6 9.07 5.06 0.93
N ILE A 7 9.44 4.83 -0.32
CA ILE A 7 8.49 4.45 -1.35
C ILE A 7 8.85 3.07 -1.90
N PHE A 8 7.85 2.22 -2.05
CA PHE A 8 8.01 0.91 -2.66
C PHE A 8 7.09 0.79 -3.86
N ASP A 9 7.65 0.40 -5.00
CA ASP A 9 6.86 0.15 -6.20
C ASP A 9 6.51 -1.33 -6.27
N VAL A 10 5.22 -1.64 -6.18
CA VAL A 10 4.77 -3.03 -6.25
C VAL A 10 4.93 -3.52 -7.69
N PRO A 11 5.71 -4.59 -7.92
CA PRO A 11 5.93 -5.07 -9.27
C PRO A 11 4.69 -5.72 -9.86
N GLN A 12 4.59 -5.69 -11.18
CA GLN A 12 3.54 -6.39 -11.89
C GLN A 12 3.61 -7.88 -11.56
N GLY A 13 2.45 -8.48 -11.33
CA GLY A 13 2.41 -9.89 -10.98
C GLY A 13 2.79 -10.22 -9.55
N TYR A 14 2.92 -9.20 -8.70
CA TYR A 14 3.25 -9.40 -7.31
C TYR A 14 2.22 -10.27 -6.60
N ARG A 15 2.68 -11.21 -5.80
CA ARG A 15 1.83 -12.03 -4.93
C ARG A 15 2.47 -12.10 -3.55
N PRO A 16 1.67 -11.93 -2.48
CA PRO A 16 2.19 -12.07 -1.13
C PRO A 16 2.74 -13.49 -0.91
N ALA A 17 3.93 -13.54 -0.35
CA ALA A 17 4.57 -14.81 0.00
C ALA A 17 5.62 -14.54 1.07
N PRO A 18 5.99 -15.54 1.89
CA PRO A 18 7.04 -15.35 2.87
C PRO A 18 8.33 -14.85 2.20
N GLY A 19 8.87 -13.75 2.72
CA GLY A 19 10.12 -13.19 2.20
C GLY A 19 9.98 -12.40 0.91
N ASP A 20 8.76 -12.05 0.51
CA ASP A 20 8.59 -11.28 -0.71
C ASP A 20 9.09 -9.83 -0.55
N PRO A 21 9.31 -9.13 -1.68
CA PRO A 21 9.92 -7.80 -1.63
C PRO A 21 9.13 -6.77 -0.82
N LEU A 22 7.79 -6.81 -0.89
CA LEU A 22 6.98 -5.85 -0.16
C LEU A 22 7.05 -6.11 1.35
N LEU A 23 6.94 -7.37 1.77
CA LEU A 23 7.06 -7.70 3.18
C LEU A 23 8.44 -7.35 3.71
N ASP A 24 9.48 -7.59 2.92
CA ASP A 24 10.84 -7.21 3.29
C ASP A 24 10.97 -5.70 3.46
N PHE A 25 10.43 -4.94 2.51
CA PHE A 25 10.44 -3.48 2.57
C PHE A 25 9.73 -2.98 3.84
N LEU A 26 8.54 -3.51 4.11
CA LEU A 26 7.79 -3.10 5.30
C LEU A 26 8.53 -3.45 6.57
N GLY A 27 9.13 -4.63 6.61
CA GLY A 27 9.90 -5.06 7.78
C GLY A 27 11.10 -4.19 8.07
N LYS A 28 11.75 -3.69 7.03
CA LYS A 28 12.93 -2.84 7.18
C LYS A 28 12.60 -1.39 7.49
N ASN A 29 11.36 -0.96 7.29
CA ASN A 29 10.98 0.43 7.42
C ASN A 29 9.88 0.65 8.46
N ARG A 30 9.85 -0.16 9.50
CA ARG A 30 8.80 -0.08 10.52
C ARG A 30 8.77 1.21 11.31
N GLY A 31 9.87 1.91 11.36
CA GLY A 31 9.97 3.15 12.14
C GLY A 31 9.79 4.42 11.33
N VAL A 32 9.44 4.33 10.06
CA VAL A 32 9.32 5.51 9.19
C VAL A 32 8.02 5.44 8.39
N SER A 33 7.57 6.60 7.95
CA SER A 33 6.41 6.67 7.07
C SER A 33 6.75 6.08 5.72
N VAL A 34 5.78 5.36 5.12
CA VAL A 34 5.99 4.69 3.85
C VAL A 34 4.85 4.97 2.88
N ALA A 35 5.15 4.83 1.61
CA ALA A 35 4.15 4.89 0.54
C ALA A 35 4.38 3.68 -0.37
N VAL A 36 3.30 3.06 -0.79
CA VAL A 36 3.33 1.91 -1.68
C VAL A 36 2.69 2.31 -2.99
N SER A 37 3.46 2.27 -4.08
CA SER A 37 2.97 2.67 -5.40
C SER A 37 2.38 1.48 -6.13
N LEU A 38 1.19 1.65 -6.68
CA LEU A 38 0.51 0.63 -7.47
C LEU A 38 0.60 0.92 -8.98
N ALA A 39 1.52 1.79 -9.39
CA ALA A 39 1.60 2.20 -10.78
C ALA A 39 1.79 1.04 -11.75
N ALA A 40 2.54 0.02 -11.34
CA ALA A 40 2.83 -1.14 -12.19
C ALA A 40 1.78 -2.24 -12.12
N LEU A 41 0.87 -2.17 -11.16
CA LEU A 41 -0.14 -3.22 -10.99
C LEU A 41 -1.29 -3.01 -11.96
N ARG A 42 -1.69 -4.06 -12.63
CA ARG A 42 -2.87 -4.05 -13.52
C ARG A 42 -4.12 -4.51 -12.80
N ARG A 43 -3.96 -5.33 -11.77
CA ARG A 43 -5.06 -5.88 -11.00
C ARG A 43 -4.73 -5.83 -9.52
N LEU A 44 -5.79 -5.72 -8.72
CA LEU A 44 -5.66 -5.86 -7.28
C LEU A 44 -6.21 -7.24 -6.87
N ASP A 45 -5.31 -8.08 -6.38
CA ASP A 45 -5.68 -9.34 -5.77
C ASP A 45 -6.18 -9.06 -4.35
N THR A 46 -7.19 -9.81 -3.91
CA THR A 46 -7.73 -9.65 -2.57
C THR A 46 -6.66 -9.81 -1.50
N LEU A 47 -5.72 -10.74 -1.70
CA LEU A 47 -4.63 -10.94 -0.74
C LEU A 47 -3.73 -9.72 -0.64
N VAL A 48 -3.47 -9.04 -1.77
CA VAL A 48 -2.69 -7.81 -1.76
C VAL A 48 -3.44 -6.73 -0.98
N VAL A 49 -4.75 -6.60 -1.21
CA VAL A 49 -5.56 -5.62 -0.48
C VAL A 49 -5.53 -5.90 1.00
N GLN A 50 -5.69 -7.15 1.41
CA GLN A 50 -5.64 -7.51 2.83
C GLN A 50 -4.29 -7.17 3.45
N LEU A 51 -3.20 -7.44 2.74
CA LEU A 51 -1.88 -7.11 3.22
C LEU A 51 -1.72 -5.61 3.41
N LEU A 52 -2.18 -4.82 2.44
CA LEU A 52 -2.09 -3.36 2.53
C LEU A 52 -2.93 -2.83 3.69
N LEU A 53 -4.12 -3.39 3.92
CA LEU A 53 -4.97 -2.98 5.04
C LEU A 53 -4.31 -3.27 6.39
N VAL A 54 -3.72 -4.44 6.53
CA VAL A 54 -3.02 -4.80 7.77
C VAL A 54 -1.83 -3.87 8.00
N ALA A 55 -1.07 -3.59 6.95
CA ALA A 55 0.07 -2.69 7.05
C ALA A 55 -0.37 -1.27 7.44
N ALA A 56 -1.43 -0.77 6.80
CA ALA A 56 -1.94 0.56 7.12
C ALA A 56 -2.37 0.66 8.58
N GLN A 57 -3.02 -0.37 9.09
CA GLN A 57 -3.44 -0.40 10.49
C GLN A 57 -2.24 -0.41 11.43
N ASP A 58 -1.23 -1.20 11.10
CA ASP A 58 -0.03 -1.28 11.93
C ASP A 58 0.71 0.05 11.98
N TRP A 59 0.87 0.72 10.84
CA TRP A 59 1.52 2.02 10.79
C TRP A 59 0.73 3.07 11.56
N ARG A 60 -0.60 3.02 11.46
CA ARG A 60 -1.45 3.94 12.21
C ARG A 60 -1.24 3.78 13.71
N ARG A 61 -1.14 2.55 14.20
CA ARG A 61 -0.87 2.30 15.63
C ARG A 61 0.47 2.85 16.07
N ARG A 62 1.42 2.93 15.15
CA ARG A 62 2.76 3.47 15.43
C ARG A 62 2.83 4.98 15.30
N GLY A 63 1.74 5.62 14.90
CA GLY A 63 1.73 7.06 14.67
C GLY A 63 2.45 7.47 13.39
N LEU A 64 2.60 6.56 12.45
CA LEU A 64 3.31 6.79 11.19
C LEU A 64 2.33 6.78 10.02
N ALA A 65 2.68 7.51 8.96
CA ALA A 65 1.86 7.56 7.77
C ALA A 65 2.10 6.33 6.89
N PHE A 66 1.02 5.76 6.39
CA PHE A 66 1.06 4.72 5.37
C PHE A 66 0.08 5.12 4.28
N SER A 67 0.54 5.20 3.05
CA SER A 67 -0.34 5.55 1.95
C SER A 67 -0.09 4.66 0.75
N VAL A 68 -1.10 4.55 -0.10
CA VAL A 68 -1.01 3.85 -1.37
C VAL A 68 -1.11 4.91 -2.46
N THR A 69 -0.14 4.93 -3.35
CA THR A 69 -0.05 5.98 -4.37
C THR A 69 -0.25 5.41 -5.77
N SER A 70 -0.46 6.31 -6.73
CA SER A 70 -0.60 5.94 -8.15
C SER A 70 -1.73 4.94 -8.38
N VAL A 71 -2.86 5.16 -7.71
CA VAL A 71 -4.02 4.28 -7.82
C VAL A 71 -4.85 4.73 -9.03
N ARG A 72 -4.88 3.91 -10.07
CA ARG A 72 -5.67 4.21 -11.27
C ARG A 72 -7.16 4.05 -10.97
N PRO A 73 -8.03 4.71 -11.76
CA PRO A 73 -9.48 4.63 -11.52
C PRO A 73 -10.04 3.21 -11.47
N ASP A 74 -9.49 2.29 -12.26
CA ASP A 74 -9.97 0.91 -12.24
C ASP A 74 -9.61 0.20 -10.94
N LEU A 75 -8.43 0.47 -10.40
CA LEU A 75 -8.04 -0.09 -9.11
C LEU A 75 -8.81 0.56 -7.97
N GLU A 76 -9.06 1.86 -8.08
CA GLU A 76 -9.87 2.58 -7.10
C GLU A 76 -11.28 2.00 -7.02
N GLU A 77 -11.86 1.69 -8.18
CA GLU A 77 -13.17 1.07 -8.23
C GLU A 77 -13.16 -0.30 -7.56
N THR A 78 -12.12 -1.09 -7.79
CA THR A 78 -11.97 -2.39 -7.15
C THR A 78 -11.94 -2.25 -5.63
N LEU A 79 -11.16 -1.29 -5.12
CA LEU A 79 -11.10 -1.05 -3.69
C LEU A 79 -12.48 -0.68 -3.13
N ARG A 80 -13.21 0.17 -3.84
CA ARG A 80 -14.53 0.59 -3.41
C ARG A 80 -15.49 -0.60 -3.36
N GLN A 81 -15.44 -1.47 -4.35
CA GLN A 81 -16.29 -2.66 -4.39
C GLN A 81 -15.98 -3.61 -3.23
N LEU A 82 -14.74 -3.63 -2.77
CA LEU A 82 -14.33 -4.44 -1.63
C LEU A 82 -14.63 -3.78 -0.29
N GLY A 83 -15.23 -2.58 -0.32
CA GLY A 83 -15.56 -1.86 0.91
C GLY A 83 -14.38 -1.13 1.54
N VAL A 84 -13.31 -0.93 0.80
CA VAL A 84 -12.13 -0.23 1.31
C VAL A 84 -12.32 1.27 1.11
N THR A 85 -12.29 2.00 2.22
CA THR A 85 -12.43 3.45 2.20
C THR A 85 -11.09 4.12 2.50
N ALA A 86 -11.02 5.44 2.27
CA ALA A 86 -9.81 6.19 2.58
C ALA A 86 -9.47 6.17 4.07
N ASP A 87 -10.46 5.94 4.94
CA ASP A 87 -10.23 5.81 6.37
C ASP A 87 -9.44 4.54 6.69
N LEU A 88 -9.68 3.48 5.93
CA LEU A 88 -9.01 2.20 6.15
C LEU A 88 -7.67 2.15 5.43
N LEU A 89 -7.59 2.74 4.25
CA LEU A 89 -6.39 2.69 3.43
C LEU A 89 -6.25 4.02 2.69
N PRO A 90 -5.42 4.94 3.18
CA PRO A 90 -5.20 6.21 2.50
C PRO A 90 -4.64 5.98 1.09
N CYS A 91 -5.35 6.48 0.09
CA CYS A 91 -4.99 6.29 -1.31
C CYS A 91 -4.85 7.63 -2.01
N GLU A 92 -3.88 7.72 -2.92
CA GLU A 92 -3.69 8.86 -3.79
C GLU A 92 -3.89 8.42 -5.23
N ALA A 93 -4.71 9.14 -5.95
CA ALA A 93 -5.02 8.82 -7.34
C ALA A 93 -3.77 8.97 -8.22
N ALA A 94 -3.75 8.22 -9.31
CA ALA A 94 -2.72 8.38 -10.32
C ALA A 94 -2.82 9.77 -10.93
N ALA A 95 -1.67 10.39 -11.16
CA ALA A 95 -1.61 11.71 -11.74
C ALA A 95 -1.95 11.67 -13.23
#